data_10fb4dbf40cdfd64779d5c48b825a327
#
_entry.id   10fb4dbf40cdfd64779d5c48b825a327
#
_cell.length_a   1.000
_cell.length_b   1.000
_cell.length_c   1.000
_cell.angle_alpha   90.00
_cell.angle_beta   90.00
_cell.angle_gamma   90.00
#
_symmetry.space_group_name_H-M   'P 1'
#
loop_
_entity.id
_entity.type
_entity.pdbx_description
1 polymer ?
#
loop_
_entity_poly.entity_id
_entity_poly.type
_entity_poly.pdbx_seq_one_letter_code
_entity_poly.pdbx_strand_id
1 'polypeptide(L)'
;MSSQPKQPTNLSRRRWLGGCALALAALGIACSRQGAAANALAAVGPPAMVDILAVDNGGKSRKVLRVPKVVKTTEQWKKLLSPKSFYVAREGGTQRPFSGEYNDLHAKGIFRCICCGTALFDSATKFDSGTGWPSFWQPLAPQNIVDREDRTFGMVRTETLCRRCDAHLGHVFDDGPRPTGLRYCMNSVALRFIPLA
;
A
#
# COMPACT_ATOMS: atom_id res chain seq x y z
N MET A 1 51.16 17.90 32.85
CA MET A 1 51.35 17.09 34.07
C MET A 1 50.35 15.96 33.96
N SER A 2 50.80 14.80 33.48
CA SER A 2 51.18 13.62 34.30
C SER A 2 49.94 12.96 34.85
N SER A 3 49.57 11.70 34.66
CA SER A 3 50.33 10.51 34.33
C SER A 3 49.30 9.33 34.16
N GLN A 4 49.58 8.42 33.23
CA GLN A 4 49.11 7.04 33.35
C GLN A 4 49.89 6.29 34.41
N PRO A 5 49.39 5.15 34.93
CA PRO A 5 50.14 3.91 34.72
C PRO A 5 49.32 2.63 34.47
N LYS A 6 49.76 1.82 33.50
CA LYS A 6 50.45 0.50 33.60
C LYS A 6 49.61 -0.72 34.00
N GLN A 7 49.60 -1.67 33.07
CA GLN A 7 49.27 -3.11 33.24
C GLN A 7 50.26 -3.82 34.17
N PRO A 8 49.90 -5.04 34.61
CA PRO A 8 50.87 -6.10 34.42
C PRO A 8 50.29 -7.43 33.85
N THR A 9 51.16 -8.04 33.12
CA THR A 9 51.19 -9.40 32.58
C THR A 9 51.23 -10.48 33.69
N ASN A 10 50.65 -11.66 33.44
CA ASN A 10 51.42 -12.88 33.74
C ASN A 10 50.89 -14.14 33.00
N LEU A 11 51.85 -14.85 32.46
CA LEU A 11 51.75 -16.18 31.84
C LEU A 11 51.56 -17.28 32.91
N SER A 12 50.87 -18.35 32.56
CA SER A 12 51.25 -19.68 33.04
C SER A 12 50.81 -20.79 32.06
N ARG A 13 51.82 -21.45 31.50
CA ARG A 13 51.74 -22.69 30.71
C ARG A 13 51.38 -23.86 31.61
N ARG A 14 50.54 -24.78 31.13
CA ARG A 14 50.71 -26.23 31.44
C ARG A 14 50.21 -27.07 30.26
N ARG A 15 51.17 -27.75 29.64
CA ARG A 15 51.01 -28.88 28.71
C ARG A 15 50.63 -30.12 29.54
N TRP A 16 49.68 -30.91 29.00
CA TRP A 16 49.67 -32.37 29.24
C TRP A 16 49.28 -33.05 27.90
N LEU A 17 50.18 -34.01 27.56
CA LEU A 17 50.06 -34.94 26.44
C LEU A 17 49.25 -36.16 26.90
N GLY A 18 48.53 -36.77 26.02
CA GLY A 18 47.91 -38.07 26.24
C GLY A 18 47.01 -38.44 25.06
N GLY A 19 47.55 -39.22 24.15
CA GLY A 19 46.87 -39.70 22.97
C GLY A 19 45.98 -40.91 23.24
N CYS A 20 45.04 -41.13 22.34
CA CYS A 20 44.62 -42.45 21.85
C CYS A 20 43.76 -42.27 20.62
N ALA A 21 44.21 -42.89 19.57
CA ALA A 21 43.50 -43.00 18.29
C ALA A 21 42.35 -44.00 18.41
N LEU A 22 41.18 -43.66 17.90
CA LEU A 22 40.21 -44.63 17.42
C LEU A 22 39.47 -44.03 16.21
N ALA A 23 39.72 -44.63 15.08
CA ALA A 23 39.01 -44.41 13.82
C ALA A 23 37.61 -44.99 13.90
N LEU A 24 36.58 -44.21 13.55
CA LEU A 24 35.27 -44.75 13.18
C LEU A 24 34.64 -43.88 12.09
N ALA A 25 34.40 -44.52 10.99
CA ALA A 25 33.58 -44.32 9.83
C ALA A 25 32.71 -43.06 9.77
N ALA A 26 32.99 -42.24 8.75
CA ALA A 26 32.10 -41.23 8.23
C ALA A 26 30.94 -41.89 7.46
N LEU A 27 29.75 -41.91 8.02
CA LEU A 27 28.52 -42.07 7.27
C LEU A 27 28.01 -40.65 6.95
N GLY A 28 28.14 -40.26 5.69
CA GLY A 28 27.59 -39.00 5.15
C GLY A 28 26.07 -39.00 5.21
N ILE A 29 25.52 -38.13 6.03
CA ILE A 29 24.15 -37.69 5.91
C ILE A 29 24.18 -36.39 5.09
N ALA A 30 24.08 -36.55 3.79
CA ALA A 30 23.74 -35.42 2.88
C ALA A 30 22.29 -35.04 3.17
N CYS A 31 22.04 -34.15 4.11
CA CYS A 31 20.75 -33.56 4.34
C CYS A 31 20.52 -32.52 3.23
N SER A 32 19.79 -32.94 2.20
CA SER A 32 19.39 -32.09 1.06
C SER A 32 18.55 -30.90 1.55
N ARG A 33 19.16 -29.72 1.58
CA ARG A 33 18.48 -28.42 1.81
C ARG A 33 17.75 -27.95 0.54
N GLN A 34 16.94 -28.79 -0.07
CA GLN A 34 16.15 -28.45 -1.27
C GLN A 34 14.63 -28.55 -1.03
N GLY A 35 14.14 -28.10 0.09
CA GLY A 35 12.71 -28.17 0.39
C GLY A 35 12.02 -26.92 0.93
N ALA A 36 12.78 -25.84 1.21
CA ALA A 36 12.21 -24.70 1.94
C ALA A 36 11.69 -23.53 1.07
N ALA A 37 11.99 -23.50 -0.23
CA ALA A 37 11.60 -22.41 -1.10
C ALA A 37 10.26 -22.61 -1.85
N ALA A 38 9.73 -23.83 -1.90
CA ALA A 38 8.50 -24.16 -2.65
C ALA A 38 7.21 -24.03 -1.84
N ASN A 39 7.27 -23.91 -0.52
CA ASN A 39 6.07 -23.92 0.34
C ASN A 39 5.54 -22.55 0.77
N ALA A 40 6.15 -21.45 0.34
CA ALA A 40 5.67 -20.10 0.68
C ALA A 40 4.52 -19.59 -0.20
N LEU A 41 4.14 -20.31 -1.26
CA LEU A 41 3.07 -19.94 -2.19
C LEU A 41 1.73 -20.66 -1.95
N ALA A 42 1.68 -21.62 -1.03
CA ALA A 42 0.53 -22.52 -0.87
C ALA A 42 -0.46 -22.15 0.26
N ALA A 43 -0.37 -21.00 0.91
CA ALA A 43 -1.21 -20.66 2.07
C ALA A 43 -2.04 -19.37 1.93
N VAL A 44 -2.23 -18.85 0.73
CA VAL A 44 -3.21 -17.77 0.52
C VAL A 44 -4.50 -18.42 0.04
N GLY A 45 -5.46 -18.59 0.95
CA GLY A 45 -6.83 -19.00 0.61
C GLY A 45 -7.42 -18.08 -0.47
N PRO A 46 -8.58 -18.43 -1.04
CA PRO A 46 -9.21 -17.60 -2.06
C PRO A 46 -9.39 -16.18 -1.54
N PRO A 47 -9.16 -15.15 -2.38
CA PRO A 47 -9.27 -13.75 -1.94
C PRO A 47 -10.68 -13.48 -1.43
N ALA A 48 -10.77 -12.68 -0.35
CA ALA A 48 -12.05 -12.26 0.22
C ALA A 48 -12.91 -11.59 -0.86
N MET A 49 -14.22 -11.88 -0.85
CA MET A 49 -15.20 -11.28 -1.75
C MET A 49 -15.69 -9.94 -1.19
N VAL A 50 -15.84 -8.95 -2.05
CA VAL A 50 -16.37 -7.61 -1.71
C VAL A 50 -17.41 -7.17 -2.72
N ASP A 51 -18.39 -6.40 -2.26
CA ASP A 51 -19.38 -5.80 -3.15
C ASP A 51 -18.89 -4.41 -3.57
N ILE A 52 -18.97 -4.15 -4.88
CA ILE A 52 -18.66 -2.86 -5.48
C ILE A 52 -19.78 -2.44 -6.43
N LEU A 53 -20.00 -1.14 -6.60
CA LEU A 53 -20.75 -0.60 -7.72
C LEU A 53 -19.84 -0.52 -8.94
N ALA A 54 -20.01 -1.45 -9.87
CA ALA A 54 -19.34 -1.40 -11.15
C ALA A 54 -20.05 -0.37 -12.04
N VAL A 55 -19.25 0.45 -12.72
CA VAL A 55 -19.71 1.50 -13.64
C VAL A 55 -18.93 1.34 -14.94
N ASP A 56 -19.63 1.36 -16.08
CA ASP A 56 -18.98 1.35 -17.38
C ASP A 56 -18.20 2.65 -17.65
N ASN A 57 -17.47 2.71 -18.75
CA ASN A 57 -16.68 3.90 -19.08
C ASN A 57 -17.56 5.08 -19.54
N GLY A 58 -18.78 4.82 -19.96
CA GLY A 58 -19.77 5.86 -20.30
C GLY A 58 -20.54 6.40 -19.09
N GLY A 59 -20.32 5.85 -17.89
CA GLY A 59 -20.99 6.27 -16.65
C GLY A 59 -22.49 5.88 -16.57
N LYS A 60 -23.03 5.24 -17.61
CA LYS A 60 -24.47 4.96 -17.78
C LYS A 60 -24.91 3.65 -17.11
N SER A 61 -24.12 2.59 -17.29
CA SER A 61 -24.42 1.30 -16.66
C SER A 61 -23.85 1.24 -15.25
N ARG A 62 -24.73 0.99 -14.26
CA ARG A 62 -24.35 0.88 -12.83
C ARG A 62 -24.91 -0.41 -12.26
N LYS A 63 -24.06 -1.31 -11.80
CA LYS A 63 -24.46 -2.63 -11.24
C LYS A 63 -23.62 -2.97 -10.03
N VAL A 64 -24.28 -3.39 -8.95
CA VAL A 64 -23.59 -3.98 -7.80
C VAL A 64 -23.10 -5.37 -8.18
N LEU A 65 -21.80 -5.60 -8.03
CA LEU A 65 -21.15 -6.87 -8.31
C LEU A 65 -20.40 -7.34 -7.07
N ARG A 66 -20.52 -8.62 -6.75
CA ARG A 66 -19.68 -9.31 -5.77
C ARG A 66 -18.44 -9.84 -6.49
N VAL A 67 -17.29 -9.29 -6.15
CA VAL A 67 -16.02 -9.55 -6.84
C VAL A 67 -14.91 -9.91 -5.83
N PRO A 68 -13.91 -10.69 -6.24
CA PRO A 68 -12.76 -10.94 -5.37
C PRO A 68 -11.93 -9.67 -5.18
N LYS A 69 -11.35 -9.52 -3.99
CA LYS A 69 -10.30 -8.53 -3.75
C LYS A 69 -9.13 -8.77 -4.70
N VAL A 70 -8.50 -7.68 -5.14
CA VAL A 70 -7.28 -7.75 -5.94
C VAL A 70 -6.09 -7.74 -5.00
N VAL A 71 -5.49 -8.91 -4.81
CA VAL A 71 -4.29 -9.10 -3.98
C VAL A 71 -3.10 -9.38 -4.89
N LYS A 72 -2.00 -8.67 -4.70
CA LYS A 72 -0.75 -8.84 -5.46
C LYS A 72 0.43 -8.66 -4.52
N THR A 73 1.58 -9.26 -4.87
CA THR A 73 2.83 -9.02 -4.12
C THR A 73 3.36 -7.60 -4.38
N THR A 74 4.25 -7.16 -3.53
CA THR A 74 4.96 -5.87 -3.68
C THR A 74 5.64 -5.75 -5.05
N GLU A 75 6.31 -6.82 -5.48
CA GLU A 75 7.01 -6.88 -6.77
C GLU A 75 6.05 -6.80 -7.97
N GLN A 76 4.89 -7.45 -7.84
CA GLN A 76 3.84 -7.37 -8.86
C GLN A 76 3.26 -5.95 -8.97
N TRP A 77 3.03 -5.27 -7.83
CA TRP A 77 2.57 -3.89 -7.85
C TRP A 77 3.63 -2.93 -8.40
N LYS A 78 4.91 -3.10 -8.06
CA LYS A 78 6.02 -2.30 -8.62
C LYS A 78 6.14 -2.42 -10.15
N LYS A 79 5.82 -3.59 -10.71
CA LYS A 79 5.80 -3.78 -12.18
C LYS A 79 4.62 -3.12 -12.87
N LEU A 80 3.51 -2.92 -12.17
CA LEU A 80 2.25 -2.40 -12.75
C LEU A 80 2.07 -0.89 -12.56
N LEU A 81 2.71 -0.32 -11.56
CA LEU A 81 2.53 1.07 -11.16
C LEU A 81 3.79 1.89 -11.42
N SER A 82 3.61 3.18 -11.71
CA SER A 82 4.73 4.11 -11.68
C SER A 82 5.32 4.17 -10.26
N PRO A 83 6.60 4.55 -10.08
CA PRO A 83 7.17 4.71 -8.74
C PRO A 83 6.36 5.65 -7.84
N LYS A 84 5.82 6.76 -8.39
CA LYS A 84 4.97 7.70 -7.65
C LYS A 84 3.63 7.09 -7.24
N SER A 85 2.97 6.37 -8.16
CA SER A 85 1.69 5.68 -7.86
C SER A 85 1.90 4.55 -6.86
N PHE A 86 3.01 3.82 -6.94
CA PHE A 86 3.34 2.78 -5.99
C PHE A 86 3.58 3.36 -4.59
N TYR A 87 4.40 4.40 -4.47
CA TYR A 87 4.67 5.08 -3.20
C TYR A 87 3.39 5.54 -2.51
N VAL A 88 2.47 6.17 -3.26
CA VAL A 88 1.21 6.65 -2.70
C VAL A 88 0.25 5.50 -2.43
N ALA A 89 -0.09 4.69 -3.44
CA ALA A 89 -1.19 3.74 -3.35
C ALA A 89 -0.85 2.47 -2.56
N ARG A 90 0.44 2.14 -2.37
CA ARG A 90 0.86 0.89 -1.69
C ARG A 90 1.71 1.10 -0.44
N GLU A 91 2.37 2.25 -0.30
CA GLU A 91 3.19 2.58 0.87
C GLU A 91 2.55 3.70 1.73
N GLY A 92 1.34 4.17 1.37
CA GLY A 92 0.62 5.18 2.16
C GLY A 92 1.24 6.59 2.08
N GLY A 93 2.02 6.85 1.03
CA GLY A 93 2.64 8.15 0.82
C GLY A 93 1.64 9.23 0.39
N THR A 94 2.08 10.48 0.39
CA THR A 94 1.30 11.63 -0.06
C THR A 94 2.00 12.31 -1.23
N GLN A 95 1.26 12.60 -2.28
CA GLN A 95 1.73 13.41 -3.39
C GLN A 95 1.90 14.88 -2.95
N ARG A 96 2.94 15.56 -3.42
CA ARG A 96 3.13 17.00 -3.16
C ARG A 96 1.90 17.79 -3.64
N PRO A 97 1.42 18.80 -2.87
CA PRO A 97 0.30 19.64 -3.30
C PRO A 97 0.62 20.38 -4.60
N PHE A 98 -0.40 20.66 -5.41
CA PHE A 98 -0.31 21.35 -6.70
C PHE A 98 0.58 20.67 -7.76
N SER A 99 0.98 19.41 -7.52
CA SER A 99 1.80 18.65 -8.46
C SER A 99 1.03 17.56 -9.20
N GLY A 100 -0.26 17.42 -8.92
CA GLY A 100 -1.12 16.38 -9.45
C GLY A 100 -1.87 16.84 -10.69
N GLU A 101 -1.97 15.96 -11.67
CA GLU A 101 -2.65 16.17 -12.96
C GLU A 101 -4.14 16.50 -12.80
N TYR A 102 -4.79 16.06 -11.71
CA TYR A 102 -6.24 16.16 -11.57
C TYR A 102 -6.69 17.28 -10.62
N ASN A 103 -5.76 18.07 -10.05
CA ASN A 103 -6.16 19.21 -9.22
C ASN A 103 -7.07 20.17 -10.00
N ASP A 104 -6.63 20.63 -11.17
CA ASP A 104 -7.33 21.61 -11.99
C ASP A 104 -8.15 20.98 -13.14
N LEU A 105 -8.38 19.65 -13.08
CA LEU A 105 -9.17 18.97 -14.11
C LEU A 105 -10.68 19.19 -13.88
N HIS A 106 -11.36 19.81 -14.86
CA HIS A 106 -12.81 20.08 -14.83
C HIS A 106 -13.61 19.27 -15.87
N ALA A 107 -12.95 18.40 -16.63
CA ALA A 107 -13.61 17.56 -17.61
C ALA A 107 -14.61 16.58 -16.95
N LYS A 108 -15.72 16.29 -17.65
CA LYS A 108 -16.70 15.28 -17.20
C LYS A 108 -16.13 13.88 -17.33
N GLY A 109 -16.15 13.11 -16.25
CA GLY A 109 -15.58 11.77 -16.25
C GLY A 109 -15.65 11.05 -14.91
N ILE A 110 -15.13 9.84 -14.91
CA ILE A 110 -15.06 8.97 -13.74
C ILE A 110 -13.59 8.81 -13.32
N PHE A 111 -13.30 9.07 -12.06
CA PHE A 111 -12.01 8.79 -11.44
C PHE A 111 -12.00 7.36 -10.91
N ARG A 112 -11.08 6.55 -11.41
CA ARG A 112 -10.94 5.13 -11.08
C ARG A 112 -9.66 4.88 -10.28
N CYS A 113 -9.67 3.84 -9.47
CA CYS A 113 -8.47 3.38 -8.77
C CYS A 113 -7.36 3.03 -9.76
N ILE A 114 -6.16 3.59 -9.60
CA ILE A 114 -5.01 3.32 -10.45
C ILE A 114 -4.58 1.84 -10.39
N CYS A 115 -4.80 1.18 -9.24
CA CYS A 115 -4.40 -0.21 -8.99
C CYS A 115 -5.34 -1.24 -9.62
N CYS A 116 -6.66 -1.06 -9.51
CA CYS A 116 -7.63 -2.10 -9.89
C CYS A 116 -8.76 -1.63 -10.81
N GLY A 117 -8.83 -0.36 -11.16
CA GLY A 117 -9.84 0.20 -12.06
C GLY A 117 -11.22 0.39 -11.44
N THR A 118 -11.44 0.12 -10.16
CA THR A 118 -12.73 0.38 -9.49
C THR A 118 -13.09 1.86 -9.62
N ALA A 119 -14.34 2.18 -10.02
CA ALA A 119 -14.85 3.55 -10.10
C ALA A 119 -14.97 4.14 -8.68
N LEU A 120 -14.32 5.26 -8.42
CA LEU A 120 -14.22 5.82 -7.07
C LEU A 120 -15.00 7.13 -6.93
N PHE A 121 -14.82 8.06 -7.85
CA PHE A 121 -15.45 9.38 -7.82
C PHE A 121 -15.97 9.78 -9.18
N ASP A 122 -17.04 10.57 -9.18
CA ASP A 122 -17.60 11.22 -10.36
C ASP A 122 -17.12 12.69 -10.40
N SER A 123 -16.76 13.18 -11.57
CA SER A 123 -16.39 14.58 -11.76
C SER A 123 -17.48 15.57 -11.32
N ALA A 124 -18.75 15.15 -11.34
CA ALA A 124 -19.88 15.96 -10.85
C ALA A 124 -19.79 16.27 -9.34
N THR A 125 -19.04 15.49 -8.59
CA THR A 125 -18.82 15.72 -7.15
C THR A 125 -17.49 16.41 -6.83
N LYS A 126 -16.67 16.67 -7.88
CA LYS A 126 -15.39 17.36 -7.73
C LYS A 126 -15.60 18.86 -7.50
N PHE A 127 -14.79 19.43 -6.60
CA PHE A 127 -14.77 20.87 -6.34
C PHE A 127 -13.35 21.36 -6.10
N ASP A 128 -13.14 22.66 -6.26
CA ASP A 128 -11.87 23.30 -5.92
C ASP A 128 -11.80 23.60 -4.42
N SER A 129 -10.94 22.88 -3.73
CA SER A 129 -10.72 23.05 -2.28
C SER A 129 -9.59 24.01 -1.95
N GLY A 130 -8.81 24.46 -2.93
CA GLY A 130 -7.61 25.28 -2.71
C GLY A 130 -6.45 24.55 -2.05
N THR A 131 -6.59 23.22 -1.75
CA THR A 131 -5.57 22.46 -1.01
C THR A 131 -4.44 21.92 -1.89
N GLY A 132 -4.64 21.92 -3.23
CA GLY A 132 -3.66 21.43 -4.20
C GLY A 132 -3.79 19.95 -4.53
N TRP A 133 -4.89 19.31 -4.10
CA TRP A 133 -5.27 17.95 -4.46
C TRP A 133 -6.70 17.90 -4.98
N PRO A 134 -7.02 16.97 -5.91
CA PRO A 134 -8.41 16.78 -6.36
C PRO A 134 -9.29 16.40 -5.17
N SER A 135 -10.35 17.17 -5.00
CA SER A 135 -11.28 17.07 -3.87
C SER A 135 -12.68 16.78 -4.32
N PHE A 136 -13.40 15.89 -3.62
CA PHE A 136 -14.75 15.46 -3.93
C PHE A 136 -15.61 15.53 -2.65
N TRP A 137 -16.88 15.94 -2.78
CA TRP A 137 -17.77 16.00 -1.61
C TRP A 137 -18.46 14.67 -1.30
N GLN A 138 -18.40 13.69 -2.22
CA GLN A 138 -18.80 12.30 -1.95
C GLN A 138 -18.13 11.33 -2.93
N PRO A 139 -17.99 10.04 -2.58
CA PRO A 139 -17.61 9.00 -3.53
C PRO A 139 -18.75 8.70 -4.50
N LEU A 140 -18.43 8.09 -5.64
CA LEU A 140 -19.41 7.60 -6.61
C LEU A 140 -20.36 6.57 -5.97
N ALA A 141 -19.85 5.75 -5.05
CA ALA A 141 -20.61 4.82 -4.23
C ALA A 141 -19.85 4.50 -2.93
N PRO A 142 -20.51 4.53 -1.76
CA PRO A 142 -19.88 4.22 -0.48
C PRO A 142 -19.24 2.82 -0.45
N GLN A 143 -19.84 1.84 -1.15
CA GLN A 143 -19.31 0.48 -1.22
C GLN A 143 -18.01 0.35 -2.02
N ASN A 144 -17.56 1.38 -2.75
CA ASN A 144 -16.34 1.34 -3.54
C ASN A 144 -15.10 1.80 -2.75
N ILE A 145 -15.32 2.39 -1.58
CA ILE A 145 -14.27 2.86 -0.68
C ILE A 145 -14.39 2.24 0.72
N VAL A 146 -13.33 2.39 1.51
CA VAL A 146 -13.30 2.11 2.94
C VAL A 146 -12.63 3.29 3.62
N ASP A 147 -13.30 3.86 4.60
CA ASP A 147 -12.72 4.86 5.47
C ASP A 147 -12.21 4.18 6.74
N ARG A 148 -10.98 4.49 7.14
CA ARG A 148 -10.27 3.90 8.27
C ARG A 148 -9.53 4.97 9.05
N GLU A 149 -9.51 4.86 10.38
CA GLU A 149 -8.72 5.74 11.22
C GLU A 149 -7.22 5.58 10.91
N ASP A 150 -6.53 6.71 10.72
CA ASP A 150 -5.09 6.83 10.52
C ASP A 150 -4.50 7.65 11.67
N ARG A 151 -3.62 7.03 12.47
CA ARG A 151 -2.91 7.64 13.59
C ARG A 151 -1.43 7.90 13.33
N THR A 152 -1.02 7.89 12.07
CA THR A 152 0.38 8.13 11.71
C THR A 152 0.79 9.59 11.92
N PHE A 153 2.08 9.82 12.13
CA PHE A 153 2.67 11.15 12.32
C PHE A 153 2.07 11.98 13.48
N GLY A 154 1.51 11.33 14.50
CA GLY A 154 0.92 12.01 15.67
C GLY A 154 -0.40 12.73 15.39
N MET A 155 -1.02 12.53 14.24
CA MET A 155 -2.32 13.05 13.85
C MET A 155 -3.38 11.95 13.88
N VAL A 156 -4.64 12.33 14.14
CA VAL A 156 -5.78 11.43 13.94
C VAL A 156 -6.56 11.93 12.74
N ARG A 157 -6.60 11.11 11.68
CA ARG A 157 -7.28 11.41 10.43
C ARG A 157 -8.09 10.21 9.98
N THR A 158 -8.95 10.40 8.99
CA THR A 158 -9.67 9.30 8.35
C THR A 158 -9.08 9.05 6.95
N GLU A 159 -8.37 7.93 6.82
CA GLU A 159 -7.81 7.45 5.55
C GLU A 159 -8.90 6.85 4.67
N THR A 160 -8.90 7.19 3.39
CA THR A 160 -9.78 6.60 2.38
C THR A 160 -9.01 5.61 1.51
N LEU A 161 -9.49 4.37 1.47
CA LEU A 161 -8.92 3.24 0.72
C LEU A 161 -9.87 2.75 -0.37
N CYS A 162 -9.34 2.16 -1.44
CA CYS A 162 -10.13 1.42 -2.40
C CYS A 162 -10.64 0.09 -1.80
N ARG A 163 -11.95 -0.16 -1.80
CA ARG A 163 -12.57 -1.38 -1.27
C ARG A 163 -11.99 -2.66 -1.88
N ARG A 164 -11.72 -2.65 -3.19
CA ARG A 164 -11.36 -3.86 -3.92
C ARG A 164 -9.89 -4.26 -3.79
N CYS A 165 -8.97 -3.32 -3.56
CA CYS A 165 -7.53 -3.63 -3.56
C CYS A 165 -6.74 -2.98 -2.42
N ASP A 166 -7.41 -2.33 -1.48
CA ASP A 166 -6.82 -1.64 -0.34
C ASP A 166 -5.76 -0.58 -0.71
N ALA A 167 -5.85 -0.01 -1.93
CA ALA A 167 -4.97 1.08 -2.32
C ALA A 167 -5.28 2.32 -1.48
N HIS A 168 -4.25 2.94 -0.90
CA HIS A 168 -4.36 4.25 -0.30
C HIS A 168 -4.72 5.29 -1.37
N LEU A 169 -5.78 6.07 -1.13
CA LEU A 169 -6.27 7.09 -2.07
C LEU A 169 -5.98 8.50 -1.55
N GLY A 170 -6.13 8.71 -0.27
CA GLY A 170 -6.04 9.99 0.42
C GLY A 170 -6.78 9.94 1.75
N HIS A 171 -7.35 11.08 2.16
CA HIS A 171 -8.07 11.22 3.42
C HIS A 171 -9.39 11.95 3.21
N VAL A 172 -10.34 11.71 4.10
CA VAL A 172 -11.60 12.45 4.18
C VAL A 172 -11.60 13.36 5.40
N PHE A 173 -12.13 14.58 5.22
CA PHE A 173 -12.24 15.65 6.21
C PHE A 173 -13.69 16.13 6.28
N ASP A 174 -14.06 16.82 7.34
CA ASP A 174 -15.39 17.37 7.62
C ASP A 174 -15.52 18.88 7.28
N ASP A 175 -14.61 19.37 6.46
CA ASP A 175 -14.51 20.76 6.00
C ASP A 175 -14.94 20.96 4.54
N GLY A 176 -15.74 20.06 4.02
CA GLY A 176 -16.25 20.09 2.64
C GLY A 176 -17.52 20.92 2.47
N PRO A 177 -17.98 21.09 1.21
CA PRO A 177 -19.20 21.82 0.89
C PRO A 177 -20.46 20.99 1.16
N ARG A 178 -21.62 21.65 1.19
CA ARG A 178 -22.92 20.97 1.09
C ARG A 178 -23.00 20.15 -0.20
N PRO A 179 -23.74 19.03 -0.23
CA PRO A 179 -24.70 18.57 0.77
C PRO A 179 -24.13 17.74 1.91
N THR A 180 -22.90 17.19 1.78
CA THR A 180 -22.37 16.24 2.77
C THR A 180 -21.55 16.90 3.88
N GLY A 181 -20.94 18.05 3.64
CA GLY A 181 -19.95 18.62 4.53
C GLY A 181 -18.60 17.91 4.48
N LEU A 182 -18.44 16.91 3.62
CA LEU A 182 -17.21 16.10 3.52
C LEU A 182 -16.33 16.57 2.37
N ARG A 183 -15.01 16.46 2.58
CA ARG A 183 -14.00 16.67 1.56
C ARG A 183 -13.09 15.42 1.47
N TYR A 184 -13.30 14.62 0.44
CA TYR A 184 -12.43 13.53 0.04
C TYR A 184 -11.23 14.11 -0.73
N CYS A 185 -10.10 14.29 -0.04
CA CYS A 185 -8.87 14.86 -0.58
C CYS A 185 -7.98 13.74 -1.10
N MET A 186 -7.91 13.58 -2.43
CA MET A 186 -7.34 12.40 -3.05
C MET A 186 -6.03 12.71 -3.78
N ASN A 187 -5.09 11.76 -3.77
CA ASN A 187 -3.86 11.87 -4.54
C ASN A 187 -4.13 11.60 -6.03
N SER A 188 -3.77 12.51 -6.93
CA SER A 188 -3.94 12.32 -8.38
C SER A 188 -3.29 11.03 -8.87
N VAL A 189 -2.08 10.69 -8.38
CA VAL A 189 -1.34 9.49 -8.79
C VAL A 189 -1.95 8.17 -8.30
N ALA A 190 -2.92 8.22 -7.37
CA ALA A 190 -3.71 7.06 -6.95
C ALA A 190 -4.96 6.84 -7.82
N LEU A 191 -5.24 7.79 -8.73
CA LEU A 191 -6.40 7.81 -9.58
C LEU A 191 -6.02 7.67 -11.06
N ARG A 192 -6.99 7.26 -11.86
CA ARG A 192 -7.00 7.34 -13.33
C ARG A 192 -8.31 7.94 -13.78
N PHE A 193 -8.26 9.02 -14.51
CA PHE A 193 -9.42 9.67 -15.08
C PHE A 193 -9.86 9.01 -16.40
N ILE A 194 -11.15 8.76 -16.55
CA ILE A 194 -11.77 8.28 -17.80
C ILE A 194 -12.83 9.32 -18.20
N PRO A 195 -12.64 10.05 -19.29
CA PRO A 195 -13.62 11.02 -19.75
C PRO A 195 -14.92 10.31 -20.16
N LEU A 196 -16.06 10.97 -19.91
CA LEU A 196 -17.35 10.57 -20.46
C LEU A 196 -17.47 11.13 -21.88
N ALA A 197 -17.93 10.28 -22.79
CA ALA A 197 -18.22 10.68 -24.18
C ALA A 197 -19.49 11.50 -24.24
#